data_56a61df89893a3527e27411c0e96fb97
#
_entry.id   56a61df89893a3527e27411c0e96fb97
#
_cell.length_a   1.000
_cell.length_b   1.000
_cell.length_c   1.000
_cell.angle_alpha   90.00
_cell.angle_beta   90.00
_cell.angle_gamma   90.00
#
_symmetry.space_group_name_H-M   'P 1'
#
loop_
_entity.id
_entity.type
_entity.pdbx_description
1 polymer ?
#
loop_
_entity_poly.entity_id
_entity_poly.type
_entity_poly.pdbx_seq_one_letter_code
_entity_poly.pdbx_strand_id
1 'polypeptide(L)'
;MKKLLLIAALVLPGPAMANTLDVITMKLKDGCTFETYLGITKEFNASWGKAHGYNAQLMLPVHGPDSSMVIWVGNTASAQTFGKAWDVWRNAMANPNSVEAKLQARFSACSTQISRASYDTYQ
;
A
#
# COMPACT_ATOMS: atom_id res chain seq x y z
N MET A 1 7.57 27.79 54.61
CA MET A 1 7.37 28.17 53.21
C MET A 1 7.70 26.97 52.32
N LYS A 2 6.70 26.29 51.82
CA LYS A 2 6.92 25.14 50.89
C LYS A 2 7.10 25.68 49.47
N LYS A 3 8.30 25.51 48.92
CA LYS A 3 8.57 25.85 47.52
C LYS A 3 8.02 24.71 46.66
N LEU A 4 6.90 24.96 45.95
CA LEU A 4 6.45 24.10 44.88
C LEU A 4 7.40 24.27 43.67
N LEU A 5 8.18 23.24 43.39
CA LEU A 5 8.89 23.12 42.13
C LEU A 5 7.90 22.64 41.07
N LEU A 6 7.47 23.54 40.19
CA LEU A 6 6.78 23.17 38.95
C LEU A 6 7.81 22.54 37.99
N ILE A 7 7.74 21.23 37.84
CA ILE A 7 8.48 20.53 36.77
C ILE A 7 7.61 20.68 35.53
N ALA A 8 7.97 21.61 34.65
CA ALA A 8 7.43 21.68 33.31
C ALA A 8 7.97 20.49 32.51
N ALA A 9 7.16 19.45 32.29
CA ALA A 9 7.48 18.37 31.38
C ALA A 9 7.50 18.96 29.97
N LEU A 10 8.68 19.12 29.38
CA LEU A 10 8.86 19.41 27.97
C LEU A 10 8.42 18.15 27.20
N VAL A 11 7.22 18.19 26.66
CA VAL A 11 6.78 17.21 25.67
C VAL A 11 7.51 17.56 24.39
N LEU A 12 8.63 16.88 24.13
CA LEU A 12 9.29 16.93 22.84
C LEU A 12 8.34 16.30 21.82
N PRO A 13 8.05 16.98 20.69
CA PRO A 13 7.29 16.35 19.62
C PRO A 13 8.09 15.13 19.16
N GLY A 14 7.49 13.93 19.22
CA GLY A 14 8.09 12.72 18.66
C GLY A 14 8.36 12.93 17.17
N PRO A 15 9.30 12.18 16.57
CA PRO A 15 9.58 12.26 15.15
C PRO A 15 8.25 12.04 14.41
N ALA A 16 7.92 12.94 13.46
CA ALA A 16 6.77 12.77 12.59
C ALA A 16 6.94 11.44 11.85
N MET A 17 6.03 10.47 12.07
CA MET A 17 6.11 9.18 11.40
C MET A 17 5.80 9.39 9.92
N ALA A 18 6.79 9.15 9.06
CA ALA A 18 6.61 9.20 7.62
C ALA A 18 5.69 8.06 7.16
N ASN A 19 4.76 8.36 6.26
CA ASN A 19 4.02 7.30 5.57
C ASN A 19 4.97 6.53 4.66
N THR A 20 4.75 5.24 4.55
CA THR A 20 5.48 4.39 3.60
C THR A 20 4.59 4.09 2.41
N LEU A 21 5.10 4.36 1.21
CA LEU A 21 4.44 4.07 -0.05
C LEU A 21 5.04 2.81 -0.68
N ASP A 22 4.17 1.94 -1.15
CA ASP A 22 4.51 0.78 -1.98
C ASP A 22 4.06 1.08 -3.41
N VAL A 23 5.01 1.35 -4.30
CA VAL A 23 4.74 1.77 -5.67
C VAL A 23 5.07 0.64 -6.62
N ILE A 24 4.05 0.16 -7.34
CA ILE A 24 4.18 -0.90 -8.34
C ILE A 24 3.78 -0.35 -9.70
N THR A 25 4.70 -0.38 -10.64
CA THR A 25 4.40 -0.07 -12.04
C THR A 25 4.05 -1.35 -12.77
N MET A 26 2.95 -1.34 -13.51
CA MET A 26 2.47 -2.52 -14.22
C MET A 26 1.87 -2.18 -15.57
N LYS A 27 1.78 -3.19 -16.43
CA LYS A 27 0.99 -3.17 -17.66
C LYS A 27 -0.20 -4.09 -17.53
N LEU A 28 -1.36 -3.65 -18.02
CA LEU A 28 -2.52 -4.51 -18.15
C LEU A 28 -2.30 -5.51 -19.31
N LYS A 29 -2.73 -6.73 -19.09
CA LYS A 29 -2.73 -7.77 -20.10
C LYS A 29 -3.88 -7.58 -21.07
N ASP A 30 -3.76 -8.16 -22.25
CA ASP A 30 -4.84 -8.18 -23.25
C ASP A 30 -6.12 -8.77 -22.62
N GLY A 31 -7.24 -8.08 -22.85
CA GLY A 31 -8.53 -8.48 -22.29
C GLY A 31 -8.79 -8.01 -20.86
N CYS A 32 -7.82 -7.37 -20.18
CA CYS A 32 -8.04 -6.72 -18.90
C CYS A 32 -8.16 -5.21 -19.08
N THR A 33 -9.27 -4.62 -18.64
CA THR A 33 -9.48 -3.17 -18.66
C THR A 33 -9.02 -2.51 -17.36
N PHE A 34 -8.81 -1.20 -17.41
CA PHE A 34 -8.54 -0.42 -16.20
C PHE A 34 -9.68 -0.52 -15.19
N GLU A 35 -10.93 -0.50 -15.64
CA GLU A 35 -12.13 -0.64 -14.80
C GLU A 35 -12.15 -1.99 -14.09
N THR A 36 -11.78 -3.07 -14.79
CA THR A 36 -11.66 -4.40 -14.19
C THR A 36 -10.58 -4.40 -13.09
N TYR A 37 -9.40 -3.85 -13.37
CA TYR A 37 -8.30 -3.78 -12.40
C TYR A 37 -8.67 -2.89 -11.20
N LEU A 38 -9.34 -1.76 -11.45
CA LEU A 38 -9.85 -0.87 -10.39
C LEU A 38 -10.88 -1.58 -9.51
N GLY A 39 -11.74 -2.41 -10.09
CA GLY A 39 -12.70 -3.23 -9.36
C GLY A 39 -12.01 -4.20 -8.38
N ILE A 40 -10.97 -4.89 -8.83
CA ILE A 40 -10.16 -5.79 -7.97
C ILE A 40 -9.47 -4.98 -6.86
N THR A 41 -8.96 -3.79 -7.17
CA THR A 41 -8.30 -2.89 -6.19
C THR A 41 -9.28 -2.42 -5.11
N LYS A 42 -10.50 -2.07 -5.47
CA LYS A 42 -11.55 -1.69 -4.50
C LYS A 42 -11.91 -2.87 -3.59
N GLU A 43 -12.02 -4.07 -4.14
CA GLU A 43 -12.26 -5.28 -3.35
C GLU A 43 -11.10 -5.59 -2.42
N PHE A 44 -9.84 -5.46 -2.89
CA PHE A 44 -8.64 -5.57 -2.06
C PHE A 44 -8.71 -4.63 -0.85
N ASN A 45 -8.98 -3.34 -1.07
CA ASN A 45 -9.07 -2.37 0.01
C ASN A 45 -10.16 -2.72 1.02
N ALA A 46 -11.34 -3.16 0.57
CA ALA A 46 -12.47 -3.47 1.42
C ALA A 46 -12.28 -4.77 2.22
N SER A 47 -11.77 -5.81 1.58
CA SER A 47 -11.69 -7.15 2.18
C SER A 47 -10.38 -7.41 2.95
N TRP A 48 -9.30 -6.71 2.58
CA TRP A 48 -7.99 -6.96 3.16
C TRP A 48 -7.26 -5.67 3.60
N GLY A 49 -7.14 -4.68 2.73
CA GLY A 49 -6.33 -3.49 2.96
C GLY A 49 -6.71 -2.74 4.23
N LYS A 50 -8.01 -2.50 4.42
CA LYS A 50 -8.53 -1.81 5.61
C LYS A 50 -8.16 -2.53 6.91
N ALA A 51 -8.21 -3.85 6.93
CA ALA A 51 -7.89 -4.65 8.12
C ALA A 51 -6.40 -4.62 8.48
N HIS A 52 -5.52 -4.35 7.49
CA HIS A 52 -4.07 -4.36 7.67
C HIS A 52 -3.43 -2.97 7.56
N GLY A 53 -4.23 -1.90 7.57
CA GLY A 53 -3.73 -0.52 7.50
C GLY A 53 -3.05 -0.17 6.18
N TYR A 54 -3.42 -0.88 5.11
CA TYR A 54 -2.90 -0.69 3.75
C TYR A 54 -4.00 -0.17 2.85
N ASN A 55 -3.81 1.00 2.26
CA ASN A 55 -4.76 1.59 1.32
C ASN A 55 -4.13 1.73 -0.06
N ALA A 56 -4.69 1.05 -1.05
CA ALA A 56 -4.23 1.08 -2.42
C ALA A 56 -4.99 2.11 -3.26
N GLN A 57 -4.26 2.83 -4.07
CA GLN A 57 -4.78 3.73 -5.10
C GLN A 57 -4.13 3.38 -6.44
N LEU A 58 -4.85 3.62 -7.52
CA LEU A 58 -4.31 3.50 -8.88
C LEU A 58 -4.09 4.88 -9.47
N MET A 59 -2.95 5.04 -10.12
CA MET A 59 -2.64 6.25 -10.88
C MET A 59 -2.45 5.87 -12.36
N LEU A 60 -2.93 6.75 -13.23
CA LEU A 60 -2.67 6.70 -14.67
C LEU A 60 -1.76 7.87 -15.03
N PRO A 61 -0.70 7.67 -15.80
CA PRO A 61 0.12 8.77 -16.31
C PRO A 61 -0.71 9.69 -17.20
N VAL A 62 -0.76 10.96 -16.85
CA VAL A 62 -1.36 12.02 -17.71
C VAL A 62 -0.34 12.49 -18.73
N HIS A 63 0.93 12.55 -18.32
CA HIS A 63 2.08 12.86 -19.16
C HIS A 63 3.21 11.89 -18.84
N GLY A 64 4.03 11.57 -19.81
CA GLY A 64 5.18 10.67 -19.60
C GLY A 64 5.51 9.84 -20.83
N PRO A 65 6.61 9.10 -20.76
CA PRO A 65 7.11 8.31 -21.90
C PRO A 65 6.21 7.10 -22.25
N ASP A 66 5.43 6.60 -21.30
CA ASP A 66 4.54 5.46 -21.50
C ASP A 66 3.22 5.64 -20.77
N SER A 67 2.19 6.05 -21.51
CA SER A 67 0.82 6.23 -21.01
C SER A 67 0.06 4.91 -20.84
N SER A 68 0.62 3.77 -21.26
CA SER A 68 0.01 2.45 -21.12
C SER A 68 0.23 1.82 -19.73
N MET A 69 1.07 2.45 -18.91
CA MET A 69 1.34 1.98 -17.55
C MET A 69 0.20 2.31 -16.60
N VAL A 70 -0.04 1.40 -15.67
CA VAL A 70 -0.85 1.65 -14.48
C VAL A 70 0.08 1.61 -13.27
N ILE A 71 -0.08 2.55 -12.36
CA ILE A 71 0.74 2.63 -11.17
C ILE A 71 -0.14 2.37 -9.94
N TRP A 72 0.22 1.35 -9.19
CA TRP A 72 -0.32 1.07 -7.89
C TRP A 72 0.46 1.85 -6.83
N VAL A 73 -0.24 2.52 -5.96
CA VAL A 73 0.33 3.18 -4.79
C VAL A 73 -0.36 2.65 -3.55
N GLY A 74 0.31 1.77 -2.83
CA GLY A 74 -0.10 1.32 -1.51
C GLY A 74 0.42 2.28 -0.45
N ASN A 75 -0.46 2.81 0.39
CA ASN A 75 -0.11 3.71 1.48
C ASN A 75 -0.30 3.02 2.83
N THR A 76 0.71 3.09 3.68
CA THR A 76 0.69 2.65 5.08
C THR A 76 1.21 3.74 5.99
N ALA A 77 0.75 3.77 7.24
CA ALA A 77 1.13 4.80 8.21
C ALA A 77 2.62 4.74 8.60
N SER A 78 3.31 3.62 8.36
CA SER A 78 4.73 3.44 8.69
C SER A 78 5.32 2.24 7.96
N ALA A 79 6.65 2.17 7.87
CA ALA A 79 7.38 1.00 7.39
C ALA A 79 7.07 -0.26 8.21
N GLN A 80 6.83 -0.14 9.51
CA GLN A 80 6.44 -1.26 10.35
C GLN A 80 5.06 -1.80 9.97
N THR A 81 4.08 -0.93 9.74
CA THR A 81 2.74 -1.34 9.27
C THR A 81 2.83 -2.01 7.92
N PHE A 82 3.62 -1.45 7.00
CA PHE A 82 3.88 -2.06 5.69
C PHE A 82 4.48 -3.46 5.83
N GLY A 83 5.54 -3.61 6.64
CA GLY A 83 6.21 -4.89 6.83
C GLY A 83 5.28 -5.97 7.40
N LYS A 84 4.45 -5.63 8.40
CA LYS A 84 3.44 -6.54 8.96
C LYS A 84 2.41 -6.96 7.90
N ALA A 85 1.86 -6.01 7.15
CA ALA A 85 0.91 -6.29 6.07
C ALA A 85 1.54 -7.21 5.01
N TRP A 86 2.78 -6.92 4.63
CA TRP A 86 3.53 -7.72 3.65
C TRP A 86 3.76 -9.16 4.12
N ASP A 87 4.10 -9.35 5.40
CA ASP A 87 4.28 -10.69 5.97
C ASP A 87 2.98 -11.49 5.97
N VAL A 88 1.84 -10.88 6.34
CA VAL A 88 0.52 -11.52 6.26
C VAL A 88 0.20 -11.93 4.83
N TRP A 89 0.40 -11.02 3.86
CA TRP A 89 0.14 -11.29 2.45
C TRP A 89 0.96 -12.47 1.93
N ARG A 90 2.27 -12.46 2.14
CA ARG A 90 3.17 -13.54 1.67
C ARG A 90 2.86 -14.88 2.31
N ASN A 91 2.61 -14.90 3.61
CA ASN A 91 2.33 -16.14 4.33
C ASN A 91 1.01 -16.78 3.89
N ALA A 92 0.02 -15.95 3.54
CA ALA A 92 -1.28 -16.41 3.06
C ALA A 92 -1.19 -17.11 1.68
N MET A 93 -0.14 -16.85 0.88
CA MET A 93 0.04 -17.50 -0.42
C MET A 93 0.20 -19.03 -0.32
N ALA A 94 0.58 -19.57 0.82
CA ALA A 94 0.65 -21.00 1.05
C ALA A 94 -0.74 -21.68 1.06
N ASN A 95 -1.81 -20.91 1.26
CA ASN A 95 -3.18 -21.39 1.22
C ASN A 95 -3.91 -20.82 -0.02
N PRO A 96 -4.16 -21.64 -1.05
CA PRO A 96 -4.82 -21.16 -2.28
C PRO A 96 -6.27 -20.73 -2.06
N ASN A 97 -6.88 -21.07 -0.93
CA ASN A 97 -8.24 -20.67 -0.57
C ASN A 97 -8.30 -19.36 0.24
N SER A 98 -7.15 -18.81 0.62
CA SER A 98 -7.09 -17.50 1.31
C SER A 98 -7.62 -16.36 0.44
N VAL A 99 -8.10 -15.29 1.07
CA VAL A 99 -8.53 -14.06 0.38
C VAL A 99 -7.37 -13.47 -0.42
N GLU A 100 -6.18 -13.46 0.18
CA GLU A 100 -4.95 -12.94 -0.40
C GLU A 100 -4.56 -13.71 -1.67
N ALA A 101 -4.54 -15.04 -1.60
CA ALA A 101 -4.17 -15.87 -2.76
C ALA A 101 -5.17 -15.71 -3.92
N LYS A 102 -6.47 -15.62 -3.62
CA LYS A 102 -7.51 -15.38 -4.63
C LYS A 102 -7.39 -14.01 -5.28
N LEU A 103 -7.15 -12.95 -4.49
CA LEU A 103 -6.91 -11.61 -5.01
C LEU A 103 -5.63 -11.57 -5.84
N GLN A 104 -4.55 -12.17 -5.35
CA GLN A 104 -3.27 -12.24 -6.08
C GLN A 104 -3.43 -12.92 -7.45
N ALA A 105 -4.19 -14.02 -7.50
CA ALA A 105 -4.46 -14.72 -8.76
C ALA A 105 -5.20 -13.82 -9.77
N ARG A 106 -6.16 -13.03 -9.30
CA ARG A 106 -6.91 -12.09 -10.16
C ARG A 106 -6.03 -10.93 -10.62
N PHE A 107 -5.21 -10.35 -9.75
CA PHE A 107 -4.24 -9.33 -10.14
C PHE A 107 -3.26 -9.87 -11.19
N SER A 108 -2.70 -11.06 -10.96
CA SER A 108 -1.74 -11.68 -11.87
C SER A 108 -2.35 -12.07 -13.22
N ALA A 109 -3.63 -12.43 -13.24
CA ALA A 109 -4.35 -12.69 -14.48
C ALA A 109 -4.58 -11.42 -15.32
N CYS A 110 -4.66 -10.25 -14.65
CA CYS A 110 -5.03 -8.97 -15.26
C CYS A 110 -3.82 -8.09 -15.62
N SER A 111 -2.68 -8.26 -14.95
CA SER A 111 -1.52 -7.37 -15.13
C SER A 111 -0.19 -8.10 -15.05
N THR A 112 0.84 -7.44 -15.62
CA THR A 112 2.24 -7.83 -15.48
C THR A 112 2.98 -6.73 -14.72
N GLN A 113 3.63 -7.09 -13.62
CA GLN A 113 4.47 -6.15 -12.87
C GLN A 113 5.76 -5.84 -13.65
N ILE A 114 6.05 -4.57 -13.82
CA ILE A 114 7.26 -4.06 -14.48
C ILE A 114 8.32 -3.72 -13.44
N SER A 115 7.93 -3.00 -12.38
CA SER A 115 8.84 -2.61 -11.29
C SER A 115 8.08 -2.46 -9.98
N ARG A 116 8.81 -2.51 -8.87
CA ARG A 116 8.30 -2.22 -7.54
C ARG A 116 9.36 -1.50 -6.72
N ALA A 117 8.96 -0.45 -6.02
CA ALA A 117 9.81 0.28 -5.10
C ALA A 117 8.99 0.77 -3.90
N SER A 118 9.63 0.92 -2.75
CA SER A 118 9.01 1.49 -1.56
C SER A 118 9.69 2.80 -1.21
N TYR A 119 8.90 3.76 -0.71
CA TYR A 119 9.36 5.11 -0.40
C TYR A 119 8.81 5.55 0.95
N ASP A 120 9.64 6.25 1.73
CA ASP A 120 9.16 7.03 2.85
C ASP A 120 8.83 8.45 2.37
N THR A 121 7.75 9.02 2.88
CA THR A 121 7.37 10.41 2.57
C THR A 121 7.88 11.35 3.65
N TYR A 122 8.42 12.49 3.24
CA TYR A 122 8.86 13.56 4.12
C TYR A 122 8.07 14.83 3.79
N GLN A 123 7.72 15.62 4.82
CA GLN A 123 7.04 16.90 4.70
C GLN A 123 7.90 18.02 5.27
#